data_fbe77421c26c48164b594a8ebc122439
#
_entry.id   fbe77421c26c48164b594a8ebc122439
#
_cell.length_a   1.000
_cell.length_b   1.000
_cell.length_c   1.000
_cell.angle_alpha   90.00
_cell.angle_beta   90.00
_cell.angle_gamma   90.00
#
_symmetry.space_group_name_H-M   'P 1'
#
loop_
_entity.id
_entity.type
_entity.pdbx_description
1 polymer ?
#
loop_
_entity_poly.entity_id
_entity_poly.type
_entity_poly.pdbx_seq_one_letter_code
_entity_poly.pdbx_strand_id
1 'polypeptide(L)'
;MKVAIVGASGAVGQEFLRILAERNFPMDDLVLFGSERSAGRKYNFKGKDYEVKLLQHNDDFKDVDIAFTSAGGGTSEEFAETITKYGAVMIDNSSAFRMCDDVPLVVPEVNAEDALNRPRNIIANPNCTTIMMVVVLKPIDDLSHIKKIHISSYQSASGAGAAAMAELEQQYKDIIETGKTEHINKFPHQLAYNVIPQIDKMTPNDYTKEEMKMYNETRKIMHSDVRTSATCVRVSSLRSHSESVWFETEKPLPVEDIRKALEAAPGVTVKDDAQNYVYPMPLESAGKDDVYVGRIRKDLADDNSNTLWLTGDQIRKGAALNAVQIAEYLIKVGNVK
;
A
#
# COMPACT_ATOMS: atom_id res chain seq x y z
N MET A 1 -13.54 -14.30 17.16
CA MET A 1 -12.19 -13.96 16.64
C MET A 1 -11.67 -12.70 17.33
N LYS A 2 -10.41 -12.72 17.78
CA LYS A 2 -9.73 -11.60 18.41
C LYS A 2 -8.65 -11.03 17.50
N VAL A 3 -8.69 -9.72 17.30
CA VAL A 3 -7.77 -8.99 16.40
C VAL A 3 -6.80 -8.14 17.21
N ALA A 4 -5.53 -8.11 16.80
CA ALA A 4 -4.52 -7.19 17.32
C ALA A 4 -4.11 -6.18 16.25
N ILE A 5 -3.83 -4.93 16.67
CA ILE A 5 -3.19 -3.91 15.83
C ILE A 5 -1.91 -3.47 16.51
N VAL A 6 -0.77 -3.76 15.89
CA VAL A 6 0.56 -3.32 16.32
C VAL A 6 0.95 -2.05 15.55
N GLY A 7 1.27 -0.99 16.28
CA GLY A 7 1.45 0.34 15.70
C GLY A 7 0.15 1.13 15.59
N ALA A 8 -0.80 0.88 16.48
CA ALA A 8 -2.15 1.42 16.45
C ALA A 8 -2.23 2.97 16.40
N SER A 9 -1.24 3.67 16.93
CA SER A 9 -1.20 5.16 16.94
C SER A 9 -0.65 5.78 15.66
N GLY A 10 -0.15 4.97 14.72
CA GLY A 10 0.33 5.43 13.41
C GLY A 10 -0.80 5.72 12.41
N ALA A 11 -0.50 6.37 11.29
CA ALA A 11 -1.50 6.69 10.26
C ALA A 11 -2.21 5.44 9.74
N VAL A 12 -1.47 4.36 9.43
CA VAL A 12 -2.03 3.08 8.98
C VAL A 12 -2.77 2.37 10.11
N GLY A 13 -2.26 2.44 11.37
CA GLY A 13 -2.94 1.87 12.54
C GLY A 13 -4.32 2.48 12.78
N GLN A 14 -4.45 3.80 12.63
CA GLN A 14 -5.73 4.50 12.73
C GLN A 14 -6.65 4.17 11.53
N GLU A 15 -6.09 3.96 10.35
CA GLU A 15 -6.87 3.55 9.19
C GLU A 15 -7.39 2.10 9.34
N PHE A 16 -6.62 1.19 9.97
CA PHE A 16 -7.14 -0.14 10.34
C PHE A 16 -8.41 -0.04 11.18
N LEU A 17 -8.41 0.76 12.23
CA LEU A 17 -9.60 0.95 13.08
C LEU A 17 -10.80 1.43 12.26
N ARG A 18 -10.58 2.38 11.35
CA ARG A 18 -11.64 2.93 10.50
C ARG A 18 -12.17 1.87 9.53
N ILE A 19 -11.30 1.18 8.81
CA ILE A 19 -11.68 0.17 7.80
C ILE A 19 -12.36 -1.03 8.45
N LEU A 20 -11.86 -1.54 9.57
CA LEU A 20 -12.49 -2.64 10.31
C LEU A 20 -13.92 -2.27 10.78
N ALA A 21 -14.14 -1.00 11.15
CA ALA A 21 -15.47 -0.51 11.51
C ALA A 21 -16.39 -0.38 10.29
N GLU A 22 -15.93 0.26 9.22
CA GLU A 22 -16.68 0.49 7.97
C GLU A 22 -17.12 -0.83 7.31
N ARG A 23 -16.22 -1.82 7.28
CA ARG A 23 -16.45 -3.13 6.67
C ARG A 23 -17.18 -4.12 7.59
N ASN A 24 -17.53 -3.70 8.80
CA ASN A 24 -18.11 -4.60 9.81
C ASN A 24 -17.32 -5.91 9.94
N PHE A 25 -15.98 -5.78 9.99
CA PHE A 25 -15.08 -6.93 10.06
C PHE A 25 -15.51 -7.89 11.18
N PRO A 26 -15.59 -9.22 10.95
CA PRO A 26 -16.12 -10.19 11.89
C PRO A 26 -15.13 -10.46 13.01
N MET A 27 -15.19 -9.68 14.08
CA MET A 27 -14.34 -9.79 15.26
C MET A 27 -15.15 -9.59 16.54
N ASP A 28 -14.76 -10.27 17.60
CA ASP A 28 -15.39 -10.18 18.93
C ASP A 28 -14.63 -9.27 19.88
N ASP A 29 -13.30 -9.21 19.73
CA ASP A 29 -12.43 -8.39 20.58
C ASP A 29 -11.26 -7.79 19.81
N LEU A 30 -10.72 -6.69 20.36
CA LEU A 30 -9.63 -5.91 19.79
C LEU A 30 -8.59 -5.62 20.86
N VAL A 31 -7.32 -5.75 20.51
CA VAL A 31 -6.21 -5.29 21.35
C VAL A 31 -5.27 -4.39 20.54
N LEU A 32 -4.87 -3.28 21.14
CA LEU A 32 -4.00 -2.29 20.50
C LEU A 32 -2.63 -2.31 21.15
N PHE A 33 -1.58 -2.32 20.32
CA PHE A 33 -0.20 -2.27 20.78
C PHE A 33 0.55 -1.11 20.16
N GLY A 34 1.51 -0.57 20.91
CA GLY A 34 2.38 0.51 20.47
C GLY A 34 3.67 0.62 21.28
N SER A 35 4.48 1.61 20.96
CA SER A 35 5.70 1.93 21.70
C SER A 35 5.39 2.64 23.00
N GLU A 36 6.40 2.85 23.86
CA GLU A 36 6.30 3.63 25.11
C GLU A 36 5.64 5.00 24.92
N ARG A 37 5.90 5.68 23.79
CA ARG A 37 5.31 6.99 23.46
C ARG A 37 3.80 6.97 23.26
N SER A 38 3.25 5.80 22.97
CA SER A 38 1.82 5.65 22.65
C SER A 38 1.07 4.78 23.66
N ALA A 39 1.76 4.02 24.50
CA ALA A 39 1.15 3.23 25.57
C ALA A 39 0.30 4.12 26.50
N GLY A 40 -0.87 3.61 26.90
CA GLY A 40 -1.84 4.33 27.70
C GLY A 40 -2.79 5.26 26.90
N ARG A 41 -2.52 5.54 25.62
CA ARG A 41 -3.48 6.27 24.78
C ARG A 41 -4.72 5.41 24.54
N LYS A 42 -5.87 6.09 24.45
CA LYS A 42 -7.15 5.41 24.17
C LYS A 42 -7.68 5.80 22.81
N TYR A 43 -8.22 4.83 22.11
CA TYR A 43 -8.90 5.03 20.84
C TYR A 43 -10.28 4.41 20.89
N ASN A 44 -11.28 5.16 20.42
CA ASN A 44 -12.65 4.65 20.31
C ASN A 44 -12.81 3.76 19.08
N PHE A 45 -13.36 2.57 19.28
CA PHE A 45 -13.75 1.66 18.21
C PHE A 45 -15.17 1.16 18.48
N LYS A 46 -16.11 1.48 17.57
CA LYS A 46 -17.54 1.11 17.68
C LYS A 46 -18.15 1.44 19.07
N GLY A 47 -17.82 2.61 19.63
CA GLY A 47 -18.36 3.10 20.89
C GLY A 47 -17.67 2.59 22.17
N LYS A 48 -16.67 1.74 22.06
CA LYS A 48 -15.85 1.25 23.18
C LYS A 48 -14.43 1.82 23.08
N ASP A 49 -13.88 2.25 24.20
CA ASP A 49 -12.50 2.73 24.26
C ASP A 49 -11.54 1.57 24.50
N TYR A 50 -10.50 1.51 23.67
CA TYR A 50 -9.41 0.55 23.76
C TYR A 50 -8.11 1.27 24.08
N GLU A 51 -7.43 0.82 25.14
CA GLU A 51 -6.15 1.36 25.53
C GLU A 51 -5.01 0.69 24.79
N VAL A 52 -4.05 1.48 24.32
CA VAL A 52 -2.83 0.98 23.67
C VAL A 52 -1.91 0.40 24.74
N LYS A 53 -1.66 -0.90 24.66
CA LYS A 53 -0.68 -1.61 25.47
C LYS A 53 0.74 -1.38 24.93
N LEU A 54 1.71 -1.41 25.82
CA LEU A 54 3.12 -1.46 25.41
C LEU A 54 3.41 -2.81 24.72
N LEU A 55 3.98 -2.76 23.54
CA LEU A 55 4.44 -3.98 22.85
C LEU A 55 5.65 -4.57 23.58
N GLN A 56 5.54 -5.80 24.04
CA GLN A 56 6.57 -6.50 24.82
C GLN A 56 6.61 -7.99 24.49
N HIS A 57 7.73 -8.66 24.78
CA HIS A 57 7.85 -10.12 24.72
C HIS A 57 7.14 -10.77 25.92
N ASN A 58 5.84 -10.97 25.77
CA ASN A 58 4.97 -11.59 26.79
C ASN A 58 3.87 -12.45 26.13
N ASP A 59 2.87 -12.84 26.88
CA ASP A 59 1.79 -13.73 26.42
C ASP A 59 0.53 -12.97 25.96
N ASP A 60 0.61 -11.65 25.67
CA ASP A 60 -0.54 -10.83 25.27
C ASP A 60 -1.18 -11.26 23.93
N PHE A 61 -0.45 -12.03 23.11
CA PHE A 61 -0.93 -12.59 21.84
C PHE A 61 -1.57 -13.97 21.96
N LYS A 62 -1.71 -14.53 23.18
CA LYS A 62 -2.17 -15.91 23.40
C LYS A 62 -3.50 -16.26 22.74
N ASP A 63 -4.45 -15.35 22.73
CA ASP A 63 -5.79 -15.59 22.18
C ASP A 63 -6.05 -14.72 20.94
N VAL A 64 -5.00 -14.23 20.30
CA VAL A 64 -5.10 -13.42 19.06
C VAL A 64 -5.14 -14.37 17.87
N ASP A 65 -6.13 -14.17 16.99
CA ASP A 65 -6.27 -14.91 15.74
C ASP A 65 -5.55 -14.22 14.58
N ILE A 66 -5.68 -12.89 14.49
CA ILE A 66 -5.07 -12.06 13.43
C ILE A 66 -4.39 -10.85 14.07
N ALA A 67 -3.14 -10.58 13.68
CA ALA A 67 -2.39 -9.40 14.07
C ALA A 67 -2.00 -8.56 12.84
N PHE A 68 -2.59 -7.37 12.70
CA PHE A 68 -2.14 -6.39 11.72
C PHE A 68 -0.96 -5.60 12.28
N THR A 69 0.17 -5.61 11.59
CA THR A 69 1.39 -4.92 12.04
C THR A 69 1.77 -3.77 11.12
N SER A 70 1.98 -2.59 11.68
CA SER A 70 2.43 -1.38 11.00
C SER A 70 3.29 -0.51 11.93
N ALA A 71 4.39 -1.07 12.42
CA ALA A 71 5.29 -0.44 13.39
C ALA A 71 6.74 -0.28 12.88
N GLY A 72 6.97 -0.56 11.59
CA GLY A 72 8.28 -0.52 10.94
C GLY A 72 9.00 -1.87 10.95
N GLY A 73 9.97 -2.04 10.02
CA GLY A 73 10.62 -3.34 9.77
C GLY A 73 11.34 -3.91 10.99
N GLY A 74 12.11 -3.11 11.70
CA GLY A 74 12.82 -3.58 12.90
C GLY A 74 11.88 -4.11 13.99
N THR A 75 10.74 -3.44 14.23
CA THR A 75 9.73 -3.92 15.17
C THR A 75 9.07 -5.21 14.67
N SER A 76 8.79 -5.30 13.37
CA SER A 76 8.22 -6.52 12.79
C SER A 76 9.17 -7.71 12.92
N GLU A 77 10.45 -7.53 12.62
CA GLU A 77 11.48 -8.56 12.79
C GLU A 77 11.63 -9.01 14.25
N GLU A 78 11.71 -8.05 15.18
CA GLU A 78 11.88 -8.30 16.60
C GLU A 78 10.71 -9.07 17.22
N PHE A 79 9.47 -8.70 16.87
CA PHE A 79 8.28 -9.23 17.53
C PHE A 79 7.54 -10.33 16.75
N ALA A 80 7.97 -10.69 15.55
CA ALA A 80 7.27 -11.67 14.71
C ALA A 80 7.05 -13.01 15.43
N GLU A 81 8.08 -13.57 16.08
CA GLU A 81 7.96 -14.82 16.83
C GLU A 81 7.04 -14.67 18.04
N THR A 82 7.07 -13.54 18.72
CA THR A 82 6.17 -13.26 19.86
C THR A 82 4.71 -13.22 19.41
N ILE A 83 4.45 -12.56 18.27
CA ILE A 83 3.10 -12.41 17.70
C ILE A 83 2.56 -13.77 17.24
N THR A 84 3.37 -14.56 16.55
CA THR A 84 2.93 -15.84 15.94
C THR A 84 3.03 -17.05 16.88
N LYS A 85 3.64 -16.88 18.05
CA LYS A 85 3.92 -17.96 19.04
C LYS A 85 2.71 -18.86 19.36
N TYR A 86 1.53 -18.27 19.43
CA TYR A 86 0.30 -18.97 19.80
C TYR A 86 -0.63 -19.24 18.59
N GLY A 87 -0.12 -19.09 17.38
CA GLY A 87 -0.85 -19.40 16.15
C GLY A 87 -1.55 -18.20 15.50
N ALA A 88 -1.38 -16.99 16.02
CA ALA A 88 -1.87 -15.79 15.37
C ALA A 88 -1.29 -15.66 13.96
N VAL A 89 -2.11 -15.26 13.00
CA VAL A 89 -1.64 -14.87 11.66
C VAL A 89 -1.22 -13.40 11.70
N MET A 90 0.05 -13.15 11.49
CA MET A 90 0.62 -11.80 11.36
C MET A 90 0.52 -11.32 9.92
N ILE A 91 -0.19 -10.21 9.68
CA ILE A 91 -0.24 -9.52 8.37
C ILE A 91 0.58 -8.25 8.50
N ASP A 92 1.77 -8.25 7.88
CA ASP A 92 2.79 -7.23 8.10
C ASP A 92 2.87 -6.19 6.97
N ASN A 93 2.65 -4.91 7.29
CA ASN A 93 2.78 -3.80 6.35
C ASN A 93 4.22 -3.30 6.16
N SER A 94 5.17 -3.80 6.95
CA SER A 94 6.57 -3.40 6.80
C SER A 94 7.24 -4.07 5.60
N SER A 95 8.47 -3.67 5.30
CA SER A 95 9.27 -4.34 4.26
C SER A 95 10.09 -5.54 4.76
N ALA A 96 9.97 -5.89 6.05
CA ALA A 96 10.84 -6.88 6.71
C ALA A 96 10.80 -8.25 6.03
N PHE A 97 9.60 -8.73 5.70
CA PHE A 97 9.40 -10.10 5.23
C PHE A 97 9.03 -10.23 3.75
N ARG A 98 8.86 -9.12 3.03
CA ARG A 98 8.32 -9.13 1.66
C ARG A 98 9.09 -10.02 0.69
N MET A 99 10.42 -10.06 0.83
CA MET A 99 11.26 -10.85 -0.07
C MET A 99 11.78 -12.16 0.56
N CYS A 100 11.25 -12.57 1.72
CA CYS A 100 11.53 -13.89 2.30
C CYS A 100 10.76 -14.97 1.51
N ASP A 101 11.44 -16.05 1.13
CA ASP A 101 10.84 -17.13 0.33
C ASP A 101 9.75 -17.89 1.09
N ASP A 102 9.86 -17.95 2.42
CA ASP A 102 8.94 -18.62 3.33
C ASP A 102 7.79 -17.70 3.84
N VAL A 103 7.65 -16.50 3.26
CA VAL A 103 6.58 -15.55 3.57
C VAL A 103 5.88 -15.11 2.29
N PRO A 104 4.58 -15.38 2.12
CA PRO A 104 3.84 -14.93 0.95
C PRO A 104 3.68 -13.40 0.96
N LEU A 105 3.74 -12.81 -0.24
CA LEU A 105 3.52 -11.39 -0.50
C LEU A 105 2.23 -11.24 -1.28
N VAL A 106 1.17 -10.67 -0.66
CA VAL A 106 -0.20 -10.88 -1.14
C VAL A 106 -0.93 -9.58 -1.48
N VAL A 107 -1.52 -9.57 -2.67
CA VAL A 107 -2.57 -8.64 -3.11
C VAL A 107 -3.79 -9.47 -3.48
N PRO A 108 -4.90 -9.41 -2.74
CA PRO A 108 -6.03 -10.32 -2.91
C PRO A 108 -6.63 -10.37 -4.33
N GLU A 109 -6.61 -9.27 -5.06
CA GLU A 109 -7.09 -9.20 -6.45
C GLU A 109 -6.14 -9.88 -7.45
N VAL A 110 -4.92 -10.25 -7.02
CA VAL A 110 -3.87 -10.80 -7.89
C VAL A 110 -3.53 -12.25 -7.54
N ASN A 111 -3.21 -12.51 -6.27
CA ASN A 111 -2.66 -13.78 -5.79
C ASN A 111 -3.15 -14.19 -4.40
N ALA A 112 -4.45 -14.04 -4.13
CA ALA A 112 -5.04 -14.33 -2.81
C ALA A 112 -4.67 -15.70 -2.23
N GLU A 113 -4.57 -16.73 -3.10
CA GLU A 113 -4.29 -18.11 -2.71
C GLU A 113 -2.90 -18.29 -2.09
N ASP A 114 -1.93 -17.44 -2.41
CA ASP A 114 -0.60 -17.47 -1.79
C ASP A 114 -0.67 -17.30 -0.27
N ALA A 115 -1.68 -16.60 0.24
CA ALA A 115 -1.91 -16.44 1.68
C ALA A 115 -2.11 -17.77 2.44
N LEU A 116 -2.44 -18.84 1.75
CA LEU A 116 -2.66 -20.17 2.34
C LEU A 116 -1.35 -20.88 2.65
N ASN A 117 -0.28 -20.56 1.94
CA ASN A 117 1.06 -21.11 2.16
C ASN A 117 1.94 -20.14 2.96
N ARG A 118 1.79 -20.17 4.29
CA ARG A 118 2.50 -19.29 5.23
C ARG A 118 3.14 -20.07 6.38
N PRO A 119 4.21 -20.80 6.17
CA PRO A 119 4.80 -21.70 7.17
C PRO A 119 5.21 -20.98 8.47
N ARG A 120 5.43 -19.66 8.43
CA ARG A 120 5.75 -18.83 9.61
C ARG A 120 4.53 -18.17 10.25
N ASN A 121 3.30 -18.42 9.77
CA ASN A 121 2.11 -17.64 10.11
C ASN A 121 2.27 -16.13 9.86
N ILE A 122 3.14 -15.73 8.94
CA ILE A 122 3.36 -14.35 8.51
C ILE A 122 2.91 -14.22 7.06
N ILE A 123 2.19 -13.14 6.75
CA ILE A 123 1.86 -12.71 5.40
C ILE A 123 2.39 -11.28 5.25
N ALA A 124 3.17 -11.03 4.23
CA ALA A 124 3.66 -9.69 3.92
C ALA A 124 2.64 -8.92 3.07
N ASN A 125 2.35 -7.70 3.49
CA ASN A 125 1.57 -6.73 2.72
C ASN A 125 2.54 -5.89 1.88
N PRO A 126 2.35 -5.81 0.55
CA PRO A 126 3.32 -5.19 -0.34
C PRO A 126 3.48 -3.66 -0.16
N ASN A 127 4.43 -3.11 -0.90
CA ASN A 127 4.60 -1.67 -1.04
C ASN A 127 3.36 -1.01 -1.66
N CYS A 128 3.01 0.19 -1.22
CA CYS A 128 1.77 0.87 -1.60
C CYS A 128 1.66 1.14 -3.12
N THR A 129 2.74 1.57 -3.76
CA THR A 129 2.77 1.78 -5.22
C THR A 129 2.69 0.43 -5.95
N THR A 130 3.41 -0.59 -5.49
CA THR A 130 3.32 -1.93 -6.07
C THR A 130 1.90 -2.48 -6.01
N ILE A 131 1.21 -2.37 -4.88
CA ILE A 131 -0.19 -2.84 -4.75
C ILE A 131 -1.08 -2.21 -5.82
N MET A 132 -1.06 -0.88 -5.92
CA MET A 132 -1.93 -0.16 -6.84
C MET A 132 -1.63 -0.52 -8.30
N MET A 133 -0.36 -0.60 -8.65
CA MET A 133 0.07 -0.98 -9.99
C MET A 133 -0.39 -2.39 -10.37
N VAL A 134 -0.15 -3.40 -9.53
CA VAL A 134 -0.47 -4.79 -9.87
C VAL A 134 -1.97 -5.06 -9.90
N VAL A 135 -2.78 -4.37 -9.10
CA VAL A 135 -4.26 -4.44 -9.16
C VAL A 135 -4.76 -4.02 -10.55
N VAL A 136 -4.18 -2.98 -11.13
CA VAL A 136 -4.54 -2.49 -12.46
C VAL A 136 -3.93 -3.34 -13.57
N LEU A 137 -2.70 -3.82 -13.39
CA LEU A 137 -2.01 -4.57 -14.45
C LEU A 137 -2.43 -6.04 -14.54
N LYS A 138 -2.89 -6.66 -13.45
CA LYS A 138 -3.31 -8.07 -13.47
C LYS A 138 -4.38 -8.40 -14.51
N PRO A 139 -5.51 -7.69 -14.60
CA PRO A 139 -6.51 -7.95 -15.63
C PRO A 139 -6.00 -7.72 -17.06
N ILE A 140 -4.98 -6.90 -17.25
CA ILE A 140 -4.33 -6.69 -18.55
C ILE A 140 -3.38 -7.86 -18.87
N ASP A 141 -2.60 -8.31 -17.89
CA ASP A 141 -1.71 -9.46 -18.01
C ASP A 141 -2.47 -10.76 -18.35
N ASP A 142 -3.70 -10.90 -17.84
CA ASP A 142 -4.60 -12.02 -18.17
C ASP A 142 -5.06 -12.01 -19.62
N LEU A 143 -5.10 -10.86 -20.29
CA LEU A 143 -5.38 -10.77 -21.73
C LEU A 143 -4.15 -11.09 -22.57
N SER A 144 -3.00 -10.58 -22.18
CA SER A 144 -1.71 -10.82 -22.85
C SER A 144 -0.58 -10.52 -21.86
N HIS A 145 0.32 -11.49 -21.66
CA HIS A 145 1.40 -11.39 -20.70
C HIS A 145 2.23 -10.11 -20.87
N ILE A 146 2.44 -9.41 -19.74
CA ILE A 146 3.21 -8.17 -19.69
C ILE A 146 4.70 -8.49 -19.57
N LYS A 147 5.48 -8.09 -20.55
CA LYS A 147 6.93 -8.33 -20.60
C LYS A 147 7.75 -7.24 -19.92
N LYS A 148 7.30 -6.00 -20.05
CA LYS A 148 8.02 -4.82 -19.51
C LYS A 148 7.05 -3.80 -18.94
N ILE A 149 7.50 -3.12 -17.91
CA ILE A 149 6.83 -2.00 -17.28
C ILE A 149 7.83 -0.87 -17.09
N HIS A 150 7.49 0.34 -17.55
CA HIS A 150 8.14 1.57 -17.14
C HIS A 150 7.13 2.41 -16.37
N ILE A 151 7.50 2.81 -15.16
CA ILE A 151 6.60 3.52 -14.27
C ILE A 151 7.25 4.74 -13.65
N SER A 152 6.52 5.84 -13.61
CA SER A 152 6.84 7.00 -12.76
C SER A 152 5.75 7.15 -11.73
N SER A 153 6.11 7.08 -10.44
CA SER A 153 5.17 7.31 -9.35
C SER A 153 5.26 8.73 -8.81
N TYR A 154 4.11 9.30 -8.49
CA TYR A 154 3.93 10.64 -7.91
C TYR A 154 3.35 10.43 -6.51
N GLN A 155 4.24 10.35 -5.51
CA GLN A 155 3.87 9.91 -4.17
C GLN A 155 3.64 11.09 -3.23
N SER A 156 2.49 11.10 -2.59
CA SER A 156 2.09 12.10 -1.60
C SER A 156 2.89 12.02 -0.30
N ALA A 157 2.88 13.11 0.47
CA ALA A 157 3.58 13.23 1.75
C ALA A 157 3.18 12.15 2.77
N SER A 158 1.92 11.72 2.76
CA SER A 158 1.37 10.71 3.68
C SER A 158 2.06 9.34 3.60
N GLY A 159 2.71 9.01 2.47
CA GLY A 159 3.55 7.80 2.35
C GLY A 159 4.75 7.81 3.31
N ALA A 160 5.19 8.99 3.76
CA ALA A 160 6.22 9.16 4.80
C ALA A 160 5.63 9.36 6.22
N GLY A 161 4.32 9.17 6.39
CA GLY A 161 3.61 9.19 7.65
C GLY A 161 3.05 10.56 8.06
N ALA A 162 2.33 10.57 9.20
CA ALA A 162 1.61 11.76 9.68
C ALA A 162 2.52 12.99 9.90
N ALA A 163 3.75 12.77 10.40
CA ALA A 163 4.69 13.87 10.61
C ALA A 163 5.14 14.54 9.30
N ALA A 164 5.21 13.78 8.20
CA ALA A 164 5.55 14.32 6.88
C ALA A 164 4.39 15.13 6.28
N MET A 165 3.14 14.73 6.55
CA MET A 165 1.97 15.52 6.18
C MET A 165 1.97 16.86 6.91
N ALA A 166 2.17 16.82 8.25
CA ALA A 166 2.23 18.03 9.08
C ALA A 166 3.37 18.98 8.65
N GLU A 167 4.53 18.42 8.27
CA GLU A 167 5.64 19.22 7.73
C GLU A 167 5.27 19.92 6.43
N LEU A 168 4.64 19.21 5.47
CA LEU A 168 4.20 19.80 4.22
C LEU A 168 3.18 20.93 4.45
N GLU A 169 2.20 20.73 5.32
CA GLU A 169 1.23 21.77 5.68
C GLU A 169 1.91 22.98 6.33
N GLN A 170 2.90 22.76 7.20
CA GLN A 170 3.66 23.82 7.81
C GLN A 170 4.51 24.59 6.80
N GLN A 171 5.16 23.89 5.86
CA GLN A 171 5.91 24.52 4.78
C GLN A 171 5.03 25.46 3.94
N TYR A 172 3.79 25.09 3.61
CA TYR A 172 2.87 25.96 2.91
C TYR A 172 2.51 27.22 3.73
N LYS A 173 2.23 27.08 5.02
CA LYS A 173 1.94 28.22 5.92
C LYS A 173 3.11 29.17 5.98
N ASP A 174 4.31 28.66 6.25
CA ASP A 174 5.53 29.47 6.33
C ASP A 174 5.77 30.27 5.06
N ILE A 175 5.66 29.62 3.88
CA ILE A 175 5.93 30.26 2.59
C ILE A 175 4.90 31.33 2.29
N ILE A 176 3.63 31.12 2.61
CA ILE A 176 2.57 32.11 2.42
C ILE A 176 2.78 33.32 3.35
N GLU A 177 3.19 33.08 4.58
CA GLU A 177 3.35 34.12 5.59
C GLU A 177 4.67 34.90 5.47
N THR A 178 5.76 34.20 5.12
CA THR A 178 7.13 34.76 5.20
C THR A 178 7.92 34.70 3.90
N GLY A 179 7.40 34.03 2.88
CA GLY A 179 8.08 33.82 1.59
C GLY A 179 9.10 32.67 1.58
N LYS A 180 9.35 32.00 2.72
CA LYS A 180 10.31 30.87 2.84
C LYS A 180 9.88 29.93 3.96
N THR A 181 10.46 28.71 3.98
CA THR A 181 10.32 27.76 5.11
C THR A 181 11.70 27.26 5.54
N GLU A 182 11.82 26.97 6.84
CA GLU A 182 12.96 26.29 7.47
C GLU A 182 12.55 24.91 8.00
N HIS A 183 11.25 24.54 7.88
CA HIS A 183 10.74 23.24 8.30
C HIS A 183 11.06 22.15 7.24
N ILE A 184 12.31 21.65 7.26
CA ILE A 184 12.81 20.58 6.40
C ILE A 184 13.44 19.53 7.31
N ASN A 185 12.61 18.60 7.84
CA ASN A 185 13.06 17.61 8.83
C ASN A 185 12.77 16.16 8.38
N LYS A 186 11.66 15.94 7.68
CA LYS A 186 11.24 14.61 7.19
C LYS A 186 11.64 14.38 5.75
N PHE A 187 11.64 15.43 4.95
CA PHE A 187 12.10 15.37 3.58
C PHE A 187 13.54 15.92 3.47
N PRO A 188 14.32 15.44 2.48
CA PRO A 188 15.69 15.95 2.27
C PRO A 188 15.72 17.41 1.74
N HIS A 189 14.60 17.90 1.21
CA HIS A 189 14.43 19.23 0.64
C HIS A 189 13.02 19.75 0.95
N GLN A 190 12.82 21.06 0.77
CA GLN A 190 11.47 21.64 0.74
C GLN A 190 10.61 20.88 -0.26
N LEU A 191 9.41 20.45 0.18
CA LEU A 191 8.46 19.75 -0.67
C LEU A 191 7.35 20.67 -1.18
N ALA A 192 6.90 21.66 -0.38
CA ALA A 192 5.91 22.62 -0.82
C ALA A 192 6.37 23.34 -2.10
N TYR A 193 5.51 23.35 -3.13
CA TYR A 193 5.80 23.87 -4.49
C TYR A 193 6.96 23.17 -5.20
N ASN A 194 7.29 21.92 -4.84
CA ASN A 194 8.43 21.21 -5.39
C ASN A 194 8.09 19.74 -5.69
N VAL A 195 8.97 19.06 -6.40
CA VAL A 195 9.02 17.62 -6.59
C VAL A 195 10.42 17.11 -6.25
N ILE A 196 10.53 15.98 -5.56
CA ILE A 196 11.81 15.39 -5.18
C ILE A 196 11.92 14.02 -5.87
N PRO A 197 12.84 13.87 -6.86
CA PRO A 197 12.94 12.62 -7.66
C PRO A 197 13.74 11.54 -6.93
N GLN A 198 13.48 11.38 -5.66
CA GLN A 198 14.07 10.33 -4.81
C GLN A 198 13.16 10.02 -3.63
N ILE A 199 12.80 8.75 -3.48
CA ILE A 199 12.13 8.23 -2.29
C ILE A 199 12.96 7.08 -1.75
N ASP A 200 13.28 7.12 -0.43
CA ASP A 200 14.16 6.17 0.25
C ASP A 200 15.65 6.32 -0.19
N LYS A 201 16.51 5.44 0.30
CA LYS A 201 17.97 5.47 0.08
C LYS A 201 18.32 4.86 -1.27
N MET A 202 19.41 5.38 -1.86
CA MET A 202 19.99 4.80 -3.07
C MET A 202 20.56 3.40 -2.80
N THR A 203 20.48 2.56 -3.82
CA THR A 203 21.13 1.25 -3.89
C THR A 203 22.34 1.30 -4.84
N PRO A 204 23.25 0.29 -4.84
CA PRO A 204 24.46 0.33 -5.66
C PRO A 204 24.26 0.38 -7.18
N ASN A 205 23.05 0.14 -7.68
CA ASN A 205 22.70 0.19 -9.10
C ASN A 205 22.02 1.52 -9.50
N ASP A 206 22.17 2.57 -8.67
CA ASP A 206 21.61 3.91 -8.88
C ASP A 206 20.08 4.00 -8.87
N TYR A 207 19.39 2.94 -8.45
CA TYR A 207 17.97 2.97 -8.10
C TYR A 207 17.79 3.19 -6.60
N THR A 208 16.66 3.76 -6.20
CA THR A 208 16.30 3.84 -4.78
C THR A 208 15.76 2.50 -4.27
N LYS A 209 15.76 2.32 -2.95
CA LYS A 209 15.08 1.15 -2.33
C LYS A 209 13.59 1.11 -2.69
N GLU A 210 12.93 2.25 -2.81
CA GLU A 210 11.52 2.32 -3.19
C GLU A 210 11.30 1.77 -4.61
N GLU A 211 12.15 2.16 -5.56
CA GLU A 211 12.11 1.67 -6.94
C GLU A 211 12.42 0.17 -7.03
N MET A 212 13.38 -0.31 -6.22
CA MET A 212 13.70 -1.74 -6.15
C MET A 212 12.57 -2.59 -5.54
N LYS A 213 11.73 -2.01 -4.66
CA LYS A 213 10.50 -2.69 -4.20
C LYS A 213 9.57 -2.95 -5.37
N MET A 214 9.33 -1.97 -6.22
CA MET A 214 8.47 -2.14 -7.40
C MET A 214 9.01 -3.22 -8.34
N TYR A 215 10.32 -3.28 -8.56
CA TYR A 215 10.94 -4.31 -9.38
C TYR A 215 10.78 -5.72 -8.79
N ASN A 216 11.13 -5.89 -7.51
CA ASN A 216 11.17 -7.22 -6.88
C ASN A 216 9.77 -7.73 -6.50
N GLU A 217 8.95 -6.86 -5.88
CA GLU A 217 7.65 -7.24 -5.37
C GLU A 217 6.65 -7.56 -6.49
N THR A 218 6.68 -6.81 -7.60
CA THR A 218 5.83 -7.09 -8.78
C THR A 218 6.06 -8.50 -9.31
N ARG A 219 7.31 -8.92 -9.44
CA ARG A 219 7.68 -10.26 -9.92
C ARG A 219 7.18 -11.35 -8.99
N LYS A 220 7.32 -11.14 -7.68
CA LYS A 220 6.86 -12.10 -6.66
C LYS A 220 5.34 -12.22 -6.64
N ILE A 221 4.62 -11.10 -6.67
CA ILE A 221 3.16 -11.08 -6.60
C ILE A 221 2.52 -11.65 -7.87
N MET A 222 3.04 -11.28 -9.03
CA MET A 222 2.49 -11.72 -10.33
C MET A 222 3.03 -13.08 -10.80
N HIS A 223 3.91 -13.72 -10.03
CA HIS A 223 4.60 -14.97 -10.41
C HIS A 223 5.19 -14.88 -11.82
N SER A 224 5.83 -13.77 -12.13
CA SER A 224 6.28 -13.40 -13.47
C SER A 224 7.73 -12.93 -13.46
N ASP A 225 8.40 -13.06 -14.61
CA ASP A 225 9.72 -12.52 -14.85
C ASP A 225 9.68 -11.10 -15.46
N VAL A 226 8.54 -10.43 -15.39
CA VAL A 226 8.32 -9.08 -15.91
C VAL A 226 9.46 -8.12 -15.53
N ARG A 227 9.95 -7.39 -16.54
CA ARG A 227 11.02 -6.40 -16.35
C ARG A 227 10.43 -5.05 -16.03
N THR A 228 10.63 -4.60 -14.81
CA THR A 228 10.10 -3.31 -14.32
C THR A 228 11.23 -2.32 -14.11
N SER A 229 11.05 -1.09 -14.59
CA SER A 229 11.91 0.06 -14.28
C SER A 229 11.05 1.19 -13.73
N ALA A 230 11.43 1.71 -12.57
CA ALA A 230 10.65 2.71 -11.85
C ALA A 230 11.45 3.98 -11.58
N THR A 231 10.77 5.13 -11.59
CA THR A 231 11.25 6.38 -10.99
C THR A 231 10.23 6.84 -9.97
N CYS A 232 10.64 6.91 -8.70
CA CYS A 232 9.74 7.27 -7.60
C CYS A 232 9.95 8.72 -7.18
N VAL A 233 8.93 9.55 -7.35
CA VAL A 233 8.96 10.99 -7.11
C VAL A 233 8.05 11.37 -5.94
N ARG A 234 8.58 12.11 -4.96
CA ARG A 234 7.78 12.74 -3.91
C ARG A 234 7.20 14.04 -4.44
N VAL A 235 5.89 14.19 -4.34
CA VAL A 235 5.15 15.37 -4.79
C VAL A 235 4.45 16.08 -3.64
N SER A 236 4.14 17.36 -3.85
CA SER A 236 3.55 18.24 -2.83
C SER A 236 2.03 18.06 -2.66
N SER A 237 1.55 16.80 -2.69
CA SER A 237 0.18 16.42 -2.31
C SER A 237 0.17 15.74 -0.94
N LEU A 238 -0.92 15.90 -0.19
CA LEU A 238 -1.01 15.36 1.17
C LEU A 238 -1.29 13.86 1.16
N ARG A 239 -2.26 13.37 0.36
CA ARG A 239 -2.76 12.01 0.37
C ARG A 239 -3.08 11.53 -1.05
N SER A 240 -3.09 10.24 -1.27
CA SER A 240 -3.17 9.53 -2.55
C SER A 240 -1.92 9.63 -3.39
N HIS A 241 -1.50 8.50 -3.95
CA HIS A 241 -0.43 8.42 -4.94
C HIS A 241 -1.01 8.39 -6.34
N SER A 242 -0.18 8.76 -7.30
CA SER A 242 -0.49 8.61 -8.73
C SER A 242 0.66 7.91 -9.42
N GLU A 243 0.36 7.23 -10.52
CA GLU A 243 1.37 6.51 -11.30
C GLU A 243 1.09 6.69 -12.79
N SER A 244 2.14 7.00 -13.54
CA SER A 244 2.15 6.95 -14.99
C SER A 244 2.82 5.64 -15.41
N VAL A 245 2.05 4.75 -16.03
CA VAL A 245 2.50 3.40 -16.36
C VAL A 245 2.52 3.21 -17.86
N TRP A 246 3.66 2.81 -18.38
CA TRP A 246 3.87 2.26 -19.72
C TRP A 246 4.12 0.76 -19.57
N PHE A 247 3.50 -0.05 -20.42
CA PHE A 247 3.68 -1.50 -20.40
C PHE A 247 3.67 -2.10 -21.82
N GLU A 248 4.52 -3.10 -22.02
CA GLU A 248 4.63 -3.89 -23.24
C GLU A 248 4.05 -5.29 -23.00
N THR A 249 3.16 -5.74 -23.85
CA THR A 249 2.57 -7.08 -23.82
C THR A 249 3.15 -7.99 -24.91
N GLU A 250 3.00 -9.30 -24.77
CA GLU A 250 3.44 -10.26 -25.78
C GLU A 250 2.72 -10.05 -27.12
N LYS A 251 1.43 -9.79 -27.05
CA LYS A 251 0.57 -9.49 -28.21
C LYS A 251 -0.01 -8.09 -28.05
N PRO A 252 -0.09 -7.30 -29.11
CA PRO A 252 -0.68 -5.98 -29.03
C PRO A 252 -2.13 -6.06 -28.56
N LEU A 253 -2.49 -5.22 -27.60
CA LEU A 253 -3.84 -5.13 -27.06
C LEU A 253 -4.53 -3.86 -27.54
N PRO A 254 -5.75 -3.98 -28.10
CA PRO A 254 -6.61 -2.83 -28.36
C PRO A 254 -6.96 -2.10 -27.04
N VAL A 255 -6.98 -0.77 -27.06
CA VAL A 255 -7.35 0.07 -25.88
C VAL A 255 -8.72 -0.31 -25.35
N GLU A 256 -9.66 -0.63 -26.23
CA GLU A 256 -11.02 -1.01 -25.83
C GLU A 256 -11.09 -2.33 -25.04
N ASP A 257 -10.24 -3.31 -25.37
CA ASP A 257 -10.18 -4.56 -24.63
C ASP A 257 -9.55 -4.35 -23.25
N ILE A 258 -8.52 -3.50 -23.16
CA ILE A 258 -7.93 -3.09 -21.88
C ILE A 258 -8.99 -2.41 -21.03
N ARG A 259 -9.76 -1.46 -21.60
CA ARG A 259 -10.83 -0.74 -20.89
C ARG A 259 -11.89 -1.70 -20.32
N LYS A 260 -12.39 -2.63 -21.13
CA LYS A 260 -13.37 -3.63 -20.69
C LYS A 260 -12.84 -4.53 -19.57
N ALA A 261 -11.59 -4.97 -19.67
CA ALA A 261 -10.98 -5.77 -18.63
C ALA A 261 -10.87 -5.00 -17.30
N LEU A 262 -10.49 -3.72 -17.35
CA LEU A 262 -10.40 -2.85 -16.17
C LEU A 262 -11.76 -2.51 -15.58
N GLU A 263 -12.80 -2.30 -16.40
CA GLU A 263 -14.19 -2.06 -15.94
C GLU A 263 -14.78 -3.28 -15.22
N ALA A 264 -14.33 -4.50 -15.58
CA ALA A 264 -14.77 -5.74 -14.96
C ALA A 264 -13.92 -6.14 -13.73
N ALA A 265 -12.77 -5.49 -13.51
CA ALA A 265 -11.81 -5.89 -12.49
C ALA A 265 -12.24 -5.44 -11.08
N PRO A 266 -12.16 -6.32 -10.06
CA PRO A 266 -12.42 -5.94 -8.68
C PRO A 266 -11.38 -4.92 -8.18
N GLY A 267 -11.84 -3.93 -7.39
CA GLY A 267 -10.96 -2.91 -6.81
C GLY A 267 -10.44 -1.86 -7.80
N VAL A 268 -10.98 -1.84 -9.03
CA VAL A 268 -10.64 -0.86 -10.07
C VAL A 268 -11.87 -0.06 -10.47
N THR A 269 -11.71 1.26 -10.56
CA THR A 269 -12.73 2.16 -11.12
C THR A 269 -12.16 2.90 -12.32
N VAL A 270 -12.76 2.74 -13.51
CA VAL A 270 -12.33 3.44 -14.73
C VAL A 270 -12.96 4.85 -14.77
N LYS A 271 -12.09 5.87 -14.92
CA LYS A 271 -12.45 7.29 -15.15
C LYS A 271 -11.64 7.77 -16.34
N ASP A 272 -12.18 7.64 -17.55
CA ASP A 272 -11.40 7.87 -18.76
C ASP A 272 -12.21 8.51 -19.88
N ASP A 273 -12.63 9.76 -19.69
CA ASP A 273 -13.15 10.64 -20.71
C ASP A 273 -12.31 11.92 -20.78
N ALA A 274 -11.12 11.79 -21.34
CA ALA A 274 -10.15 12.88 -21.38
C ALA A 274 -10.60 14.08 -22.24
N GLN A 275 -11.53 13.88 -23.19
CA GLN A 275 -12.10 14.96 -24.01
C GLN A 275 -12.94 15.91 -23.14
N ASN A 276 -13.58 15.39 -22.11
CA ASN A 276 -14.38 16.16 -21.15
C ASN A 276 -13.64 16.39 -19.82
N TYR A 277 -12.30 16.27 -19.80
CA TYR A 277 -11.45 16.45 -18.61
C TYR A 277 -11.75 15.49 -17.47
N VAL A 278 -12.32 14.31 -17.76
CA VAL A 278 -12.60 13.26 -16.76
C VAL A 278 -11.44 12.26 -16.74
N TYR A 279 -10.65 12.30 -15.69
CA TYR A 279 -9.53 11.39 -15.43
C TYR A 279 -9.27 11.31 -13.92
N PRO A 280 -8.59 10.26 -13.43
CA PRO A 280 -8.34 10.12 -11.99
C PRO A 280 -7.37 11.17 -11.45
N MET A 281 -7.70 11.72 -10.28
CA MET A 281 -6.84 12.69 -9.57
C MET A 281 -6.71 12.32 -8.09
N PRO A 282 -5.58 12.64 -7.42
CA PRO A 282 -5.35 12.32 -6.00
C PRO A 282 -6.44 12.82 -5.06
N LEU A 283 -6.97 14.04 -5.28
CA LEU A 283 -8.04 14.61 -4.44
C LEU A 283 -9.33 13.78 -4.45
N GLU A 284 -9.61 13.09 -5.56
CA GLU A 284 -10.83 12.30 -5.71
C GLU A 284 -10.67 10.88 -5.16
N SER A 285 -9.47 10.30 -5.27
CA SER A 285 -9.18 8.95 -4.79
C SER A 285 -8.81 8.89 -3.31
N ALA A 286 -8.50 10.03 -2.68
CA ALA A 286 -8.22 10.09 -1.25
C ALA A 286 -9.44 9.64 -0.42
N GLY A 287 -9.22 8.66 0.49
CA GLY A 287 -10.27 8.08 1.32
C GLY A 287 -11.16 7.05 0.60
N LYS A 288 -10.81 6.65 -0.64
CA LYS A 288 -11.55 5.63 -1.40
C LYS A 288 -10.83 4.30 -1.40
N ASP A 289 -11.57 3.22 -1.61
CA ASP A 289 -11.06 1.85 -1.58
C ASP A 289 -10.45 1.42 -2.92
N ASP A 290 -11.07 1.82 -4.04
CA ASP A 290 -10.64 1.43 -5.37
C ASP A 290 -9.39 2.18 -5.83
N VAL A 291 -8.65 1.54 -6.74
CA VAL A 291 -7.66 2.19 -7.61
C VAL A 291 -8.39 2.73 -8.84
N TYR A 292 -8.27 4.03 -9.04
CA TYR A 292 -8.88 4.71 -10.18
C TYR A 292 -7.90 4.72 -11.35
N VAL A 293 -8.37 4.37 -12.54
CA VAL A 293 -7.56 4.31 -13.75
C VAL A 293 -8.18 5.11 -14.89
N GLY A 294 -7.35 5.76 -15.68
CA GLY A 294 -7.76 6.51 -16.86
C GLY A 294 -6.56 6.86 -17.74
N ARG A 295 -6.75 7.74 -18.72
CA ARG A 295 -5.74 8.07 -19.72
C ARG A 295 -5.19 6.83 -20.42
N ILE A 296 -6.06 5.83 -20.62
CA ILE A 296 -5.74 4.56 -21.29
C ILE A 296 -5.60 4.85 -22.78
N ARG A 297 -4.42 4.56 -23.34
CA ARG A 297 -4.13 4.88 -24.74
C ARG A 297 -3.02 3.99 -25.27
N LYS A 298 -3.02 3.81 -26.60
CA LYS A 298 -1.91 3.17 -27.29
C LYS A 298 -0.65 4.02 -27.16
N ASP A 299 0.49 3.37 -27.02
CA ASP A 299 1.78 4.06 -27.12
C ASP A 299 2.08 4.50 -28.55
N LEU A 300 2.80 5.60 -28.70
CA LEU A 300 3.17 6.13 -30.03
C LEU A 300 4.55 5.62 -30.49
N ALA A 301 5.35 5.07 -29.59
CA ALA A 301 6.70 4.64 -29.86
C ALA A 301 6.84 3.12 -30.07
N ASP A 302 5.85 2.34 -29.61
CA ASP A 302 5.88 0.87 -29.68
C ASP A 302 4.48 0.31 -29.92
N ASP A 303 4.35 -0.53 -30.97
CA ASP A 303 3.07 -1.11 -31.38
C ASP A 303 2.50 -2.16 -30.41
N ASN A 304 3.32 -2.77 -29.57
CA ASN A 304 2.91 -3.74 -28.56
C ASN A 304 2.65 -3.12 -27.19
N SER A 305 2.74 -1.81 -27.10
CA SER A 305 2.71 -1.09 -25.83
C SER A 305 1.51 -0.18 -25.70
N ASN A 306 1.08 -0.01 -24.45
CA ASN A 306 0.04 0.90 -24.05
C ASN A 306 0.48 1.71 -22.82
N THR A 307 -0.18 2.81 -22.58
CA THR A 307 0.06 3.64 -21.40
C THR A 307 -1.25 3.94 -20.67
N LEU A 308 -1.17 4.10 -19.38
CA LEU A 308 -2.29 4.53 -18.55
C LEU A 308 -1.83 5.40 -17.39
N TRP A 309 -2.78 5.99 -16.71
CA TRP A 309 -2.60 6.74 -15.48
C TRP A 309 -3.51 6.17 -14.42
N LEU A 310 -2.98 5.98 -13.21
CA LEU A 310 -3.78 5.52 -12.07
C LEU A 310 -3.57 6.41 -10.85
N THR A 311 -4.55 6.40 -9.95
CA THR A 311 -4.46 7.02 -8.62
C THR A 311 -5.13 6.12 -7.59
N GLY A 312 -4.59 6.10 -6.38
CA GLY A 312 -5.18 5.34 -5.28
C GLY A 312 -4.73 5.85 -3.91
N ASP A 313 -5.53 5.54 -2.90
CA ASP A 313 -5.19 5.89 -1.53
C ASP A 313 -4.18 4.91 -0.94
N GLN A 314 -2.95 5.36 -0.79
CA GLN A 314 -1.84 4.53 -0.32
C GLN A 314 -1.94 4.12 1.15
N ILE A 315 -2.81 4.76 1.96
CA ILE A 315 -3.07 4.35 3.34
C ILE A 315 -4.20 3.31 3.37
N ARG A 316 -5.17 3.39 2.43
CA ARG A 316 -6.26 2.41 2.28
C ARG A 316 -5.80 1.24 1.43
N LYS A 317 -6.08 1.24 0.13
CA LYS A 317 -5.73 0.10 -0.75
C LYS A 317 -4.22 -0.18 -0.75
N GLY A 318 -3.40 0.84 -0.70
CA GLY A 318 -1.94 0.69 -0.63
C GLY A 318 -1.39 0.14 0.69
N ALA A 319 -2.21 0.00 1.75
CA ALA A 319 -1.75 -0.48 3.06
C ALA A 319 -2.87 -1.19 3.86
N ALA A 320 -3.63 -0.45 4.67
CA ALA A 320 -4.54 -1.03 5.64
C ALA A 320 -5.66 -1.85 5.00
N LEU A 321 -6.26 -1.37 3.92
CA LEU A 321 -7.34 -2.08 3.24
C LEU A 321 -6.84 -3.39 2.62
N ASN A 322 -5.69 -3.39 1.95
CA ASN A 322 -5.13 -4.61 1.37
C ASN A 322 -4.89 -5.68 2.45
N ALA A 323 -4.34 -5.29 3.59
CA ALA A 323 -4.13 -6.20 4.71
C ALA A 323 -5.46 -6.73 5.30
N VAL A 324 -6.50 -5.88 5.42
CA VAL A 324 -7.84 -6.31 5.87
C VAL A 324 -8.47 -7.27 4.86
N GLN A 325 -8.34 -7.00 3.55
CA GLN A 325 -8.83 -7.89 2.50
C GLN A 325 -8.11 -9.26 2.50
N ILE A 326 -6.81 -9.31 2.83
CA ILE A 326 -6.10 -10.58 3.05
C ILE A 326 -6.76 -11.36 4.19
N ALA A 327 -7.05 -10.70 5.31
CA ALA A 327 -7.72 -11.34 6.44
C ALA A 327 -9.15 -11.80 6.08
N GLU A 328 -9.92 -10.98 5.37
CA GLU A 328 -11.25 -11.34 4.87
C GLU A 328 -11.21 -12.59 3.95
N TYR A 329 -10.20 -12.67 3.08
CA TYR A 329 -9.99 -13.85 2.26
C TYR A 329 -9.74 -15.10 3.11
N LEU A 330 -8.84 -15.04 4.10
CA LEU A 330 -8.57 -16.17 4.99
C LEU A 330 -9.81 -16.65 5.77
N ILE A 331 -10.63 -15.70 6.23
CA ILE A 331 -11.89 -16.00 6.91
C ILE A 331 -12.87 -16.67 5.94
N LYS A 332 -13.04 -16.11 4.74
CA LYS A 332 -13.94 -16.62 3.70
C LYS A 332 -13.64 -18.07 3.32
N VAL A 333 -12.37 -18.45 3.28
CA VAL A 333 -11.96 -19.83 2.94
C VAL A 333 -11.82 -20.74 4.16
N GLY A 334 -12.20 -20.28 5.37
CA GLY A 334 -12.17 -21.05 6.61
C GLY A 334 -10.76 -21.37 7.13
N ASN A 335 -9.77 -20.55 6.75
CA ASN A 335 -8.37 -20.78 7.10
C ASN A 335 -7.93 -20.04 8.39
N VAL A 336 -8.75 -19.12 8.88
CA VAL A 336 -8.72 -18.52 10.22
C VAL A 336 -10.13 -18.61 10.80
N LYS A 337 -10.24 -18.92 12.11
CA LYS A 337 -11.55 -19.17 12.77
C LYS A 337 -12.18 -17.88 13.28
#